data_94c6df8e0b2fa0ec3b1e2d0ea61a583d
#
_entry.id   94c6df8e0b2fa0ec3b1e2d0ea61a583d
#
_cell.length_a   1.000
_cell.length_b   1.000
_cell.length_c   1.000
_cell.angle_alpha   90.00
_cell.angle_beta   90.00
_cell.angle_gamma   90.00
#
_symmetry.space_group_name_H-M   'P 1'
#
loop_
_entity.id
_entity.type
_entity.pdbx_description
1 polymer ?
#
loop_
_entity_poly.entity_id
_entity_poly.type
_entity_poly.pdbx_seq_one_letter_code
_entity_poly.pdbx_strand_id
1 'polypeptide(L)'
;MMRLPFAIKADQRGAALIELALAAPFFAALVIGMVDMSRAYSMKLKLEQSAQRAIEKVQASATKPTDFTYVGTEATTAATAAGYSGSTATVDYWLECNGTKTAETTGAPLSPSNCSDGETYARYVSVTVSNTYTPLFASRAWPGANAQGQIPISGYAGVRVQ
;
A
#
# COMPACT_ATOMS: atom_id res chain seq x y z
N MET A 1 -43.60 63.10 20.73
CA MET A 1 -42.90 61.82 21.00
C MET A 1 -43.21 60.89 19.84
N MET A 2 -42.30 60.81 18.90
CA MET A 2 -42.48 60.00 17.66
C MET A 2 -41.72 58.71 17.85
N ARG A 3 -42.42 57.59 18.08
CA ARG A 3 -41.82 56.25 18.15
C ARG A 3 -41.71 55.71 16.74
N LEU A 4 -40.51 55.67 16.20
CA LEU A 4 -40.21 54.90 14.97
C LEU A 4 -40.27 53.40 15.30
N PRO A 5 -41.11 52.60 14.62
CA PRO A 5 -41.02 51.15 14.73
C PRO A 5 -39.85 50.67 13.88
N PHE A 6 -38.73 50.36 14.50
CA PHE A 6 -37.71 49.55 13.85
C PHE A 6 -38.26 48.12 13.71
N ALA A 7 -38.94 47.88 12.61
CA ALA A 7 -39.28 46.52 12.20
C ALA A 7 -37.97 45.91 11.61
N ILE A 8 -37.21 45.24 12.47
CA ILE A 8 -36.15 44.33 12.03
C ILE A 8 -36.86 43.18 11.35
N LYS A 9 -37.06 43.27 10.00
CA LYS A 9 -37.39 42.12 9.20
C LYS A 9 -36.28 41.10 9.43
N ALA A 10 -36.65 39.95 10.00
CA ALA A 10 -35.75 38.82 10.17
C ALA A 10 -35.31 38.38 8.74
N ASP A 11 -34.18 38.89 8.29
CA ASP A 11 -33.60 38.51 7.01
C ASP A 11 -32.96 37.12 7.17
N GLN A 12 -33.73 36.08 6.88
CA GLN A 12 -33.29 34.68 6.97
C GLN A 12 -32.19 34.35 5.94
N ARG A 13 -31.95 35.20 4.94
CA ARG A 13 -30.87 35.02 3.96
C ARG A 13 -29.47 35.10 4.61
N GLY A 14 -29.30 35.94 5.61
CA GLY A 14 -28.06 36.02 6.38
C GLY A 14 -27.78 34.79 7.22
N ALA A 15 -28.80 34.16 7.79
CA ALA A 15 -28.65 32.94 8.61
C ALA A 15 -28.09 31.77 7.78
N ALA A 16 -28.64 31.54 6.59
CA ALA A 16 -28.16 30.47 5.69
C ALA A 16 -26.69 30.64 5.28
N LEU A 17 -26.22 31.87 5.08
CA LEU A 17 -24.81 32.15 4.79
C LEU A 17 -23.89 31.82 5.96
N ILE A 18 -24.32 32.11 7.19
CA ILE A 18 -23.56 31.78 8.40
C ILE A 18 -23.51 30.26 8.61
N GLU A 19 -24.62 29.54 8.41
CA GLU A 19 -24.66 28.07 8.47
C GLU A 19 -23.71 27.46 7.43
N LEU A 20 -23.73 27.95 6.20
CA LEU A 20 -22.82 27.48 5.15
C LEU A 20 -21.36 27.77 5.51
N ALA A 21 -21.06 28.96 6.04
CA ALA A 21 -19.71 29.34 6.44
C ALA A 21 -19.16 28.45 7.57
N LEU A 22 -20.01 28.04 8.51
CA LEU A 22 -19.65 27.12 9.58
C LEU A 22 -19.50 25.67 9.08
N ALA A 23 -20.32 25.24 8.13
CA ALA A 23 -20.28 23.90 7.57
C ALA A 23 -19.14 23.71 6.54
N ALA A 24 -18.76 24.76 5.80
CA ALA A 24 -17.77 24.70 4.73
C ALA A 24 -16.42 24.08 5.14
N PRO A 25 -15.80 24.39 6.30
CA PRO A 25 -14.53 23.79 6.70
C PRO A 25 -14.64 22.27 6.95
N PHE A 26 -15.79 21.78 7.42
CA PHE A 26 -16.04 20.36 7.61
C PHE A 26 -16.15 19.64 6.28
N PHE A 27 -16.89 20.22 5.33
CA PHE A 27 -16.96 19.65 3.97
C PHE A 27 -15.61 19.67 3.27
N ALA A 28 -14.85 20.74 3.39
CA ALA A 28 -13.50 20.81 2.84
C ALA A 28 -12.59 19.71 3.43
N ALA A 29 -12.61 19.50 4.73
CA ALA A 29 -11.84 18.45 5.40
C ALA A 29 -12.25 17.04 4.90
N LEU A 30 -13.55 16.80 4.74
CA LEU A 30 -14.05 15.53 4.19
C LEU A 30 -13.58 15.30 2.75
N VAL A 31 -13.66 16.30 1.88
CA VAL A 31 -13.22 16.19 0.48
C VAL A 31 -11.73 15.88 0.42
N ILE A 32 -10.91 16.58 1.21
CA ILE A 32 -9.46 16.35 1.23
C ILE A 32 -9.15 14.94 1.76
N GLY A 33 -9.82 14.50 2.82
CA GLY A 33 -9.68 13.14 3.35
C GLY A 33 -10.05 12.06 2.32
N MET A 34 -11.10 12.28 1.53
CA MET A 34 -11.46 11.37 0.42
C MET A 34 -10.37 11.31 -0.64
N VAL A 35 -9.78 12.44 -1.02
CA VAL A 35 -8.70 12.50 -2.01
C VAL A 35 -7.47 11.78 -1.50
N ASP A 36 -7.08 12.00 -0.24
CA ASP A 36 -5.94 11.32 0.38
C ASP A 36 -6.14 9.80 0.44
N MET A 37 -7.32 9.35 0.87
CA MET A 37 -7.63 7.92 0.92
C MET A 37 -7.59 7.28 -0.47
N SER A 38 -8.16 7.94 -1.48
CA SER A 38 -8.14 7.48 -2.86
C SER A 38 -6.72 7.34 -3.41
N ARG A 39 -5.85 8.30 -3.12
CA ARG A 39 -4.44 8.28 -3.54
C ARG A 39 -3.66 7.17 -2.84
N ALA A 40 -3.82 7.03 -1.53
CA ALA A 40 -3.17 5.98 -0.75
C ALA A 40 -3.59 4.58 -1.23
N TYR A 41 -4.89 4.39 -1.50
CA TYR A 41 -5.41 3.13 -2.04
C TYR A 41 -4.90 2.84 -3.45
N SER A 42 -4.86 3.86 -4.32
CA SER A 42 -4.29 3.73 -5.67
C SER A 42 -2.82 3.34 -5.63
N MET A 43 -2.04 3.92 -4.70
CA MET A 43 -0.65 3.53 -4.47
C MET A 43 -0.54 2.07 -4.05
N LYS A 44 -1.36 1.64 -3.08
CA LYS A 44 -1.38 0.24 -2.64
C LYS A 44 -1.62 -0.71 -3.81
N LEU A 45 -2.64 -0.46 -4.62
CA LEU A 45 -2.94 -1.29 -5.80
C LEU A 45 -1.78 -1.33 -6.80
N LYS A 46 -1.10 -0.21 -7.03
CA LYS A 46 0.06 -0.14 -7.93
C LYS A 46 1.26 -0.93 -7.40
N LEU A 47 1.51 -0.88 -6.10
CA LEU A 47 2.58 -1.68 -5.48
C LEU A 47 2.23 -3.18 -5.53
N GLU A 48 0.98 -3.57 -5.31
CA GLU A 48 0.53 -4.97 -5.49
C GLU A 48 0.69 -5.44 -6.94
N GLN A 49 0.27 -4.62 -7.92
CA GLN A 49 0.48 -4.93 -9.34
C GLN A 49 1.97 -5.05 -9.69
N SER A 50 2.83 -4.24 -9.08
CA SER A 50 4.28 -4.32 -9.29
C SER A 50 4.86 -5.62 -8.73
N ALA A 51 4.42 -6.03 -7.55
CA ALA A 51 4.77 -7.30 -6.95
C ALA A 51 4.27 -8.49 -7.80
N GLN A 52 3.01 -8.46 -8.24
CA GLN A 52 2.43 -9.50 -9.11
C GLN A 52 3.19 -9.64 -10.43
N ARG A 53 3.56 -8.52 -11.07
CA ARG A 53 4.32 -8.52 -12.32
C ARG A 53 5.68 -9.20 -12.18
N ALA A 54 6.36 -8.99 -11.05
CA ALA A 54 7.62 -9.66 -10.76
C ALA A 54 7.43 -11.18 -10.58
N ILE A 55 6.37 -11.59 -9.92
CA ILE A 55 6.04 -13.00 -9.70
C ILE A 55 5.56 -13.68 -11.00
N GLU A 56 4.81 -13.02 -11.86
CA GLU A 56 4.43 -13.54 -13.18
C GLU A 56 5.66 -13.85 -14.04
N LYS A 57 6.71 -13.02 -13.95
CA LYS A 57 7.97 -13.27 -14.63
C LYS A 57 8.69 -14.52 -14.11
N VAL A 58 8.58 -14.82 -12.82
CA VAL A 58 9.06 -16.09 -12.24
C VAL A 58 8.33 -17.28 -12.86
N GLN A 59 7.00 -17.20 -12.98
CA GLN A 59 6.19 -18.26 -13.57
C GLN A 59 6.46 -18.46 -15.07
N ALA A 60 6.70 -17.36 -15.79
CA ALA A 60 6.98 -17.38 -17.24
C ALA A 60 8.39 -17.89 -17.56
N SER A 61 9.32 -17.92 -16.61
CA SER A 61 10.65 -18.45 -16.85
C SER A 61 10.60 -19.98 -16.94
N ALA A 62 10.89 -20.50 -18.16
CA ALA A 62 10.86 -21.94 -18.45
C ALA A 62 11.96 -22.74 -17.71
N THR A 63 13.01 -22.07 -17.28
CA THR A 63 14.11 -22.64 -16.50
C THR A 63 13.79 -22.42 -15.05
N LYS A 64 13.75 -23.49 -14.23
CA LYS A 64 13.58 -23.34 -12.76
C LYS A 64 14.74 -22.53 -12.22
N PRO A 65 14.60 -21.24 -11.95
CA PRO A 65 15.71 -20.44 -11.51
C PRO A 65 16.12 -20.89 -10.12
N THR A 66 17.41 -21.12 -9.94
CA THR A 66 17.99 -21.30 -8.61
C THR A 66 18.28 -19.94 -7.94
N ASP A 67 18.22 -18.87 -8.74
CA ASP A 67 18.45 -17.49 -8.29
C ASP A 67 17.27 -16.63 -8.70
N PHE A 68 16.61 -16.03 -7.72
CA PHE A 68 15.49 -15.11 -7.86
C PHE A 68 15.84 -13.66 -7.49
N THR A 69 17.11 -13.31 -7.43
CA THR A 69 17.57 -11.95 -7.07
C THR A 69 16.99 -10.89 -8.00
N TYR A 70 16.73 -11.24 -9.26
CA TYR A 70 16.09 -10.35 -10.23
C TYR A 70 14.65 -9.95 -9.85
N VAL A 71 13.95 -10.76 -9.03
CA VAL A 71 12.53 -10.50 -8.66
C VAL A 71 12.39 -9.16 -7.94
N GLY A 72 13.29 -8.86 -7.01
CA GLY A 72 13.30 -7.59 -6.30
C GLY A 72 13.55 -6.40 -7.24
N THR A 73 14.49 -6.54 -8.16
CA THR A 73 14.80 -5.51 -9.17
C THR A 73 13.62 -5.29 -10.12
N GLU A 74 13.00 -6.36 -10.58
CA GLU A 74 11.83 -6.28 -11.46
C GLU A 74 10.66 -5.58 -10.76
N ALA A 75 10.40 -5.94 -9.50
CA ALA A 75 9.34 -5.34 -8.71
C ALA A 75 9.55 -3.84 -8.47
N THR A 76 10.77 -3.41 -8.14
CA THR A 76 11.10 -1.98 -7.96
C THR A 76 11.07 -1.22 -9.27
N THR A 77 11.49 -1.83 -10.38
CA THR A 77 11.41 -1.26 -11.72
C THR A 77 9.95 -1.04 -12.12
N ALA A 78 9.08 -2.03 -11.89
CA ALA A 78 7.65 -1.92 -12.14
C ALA A 78 6.98 -0.82 -11.27
N ALA A 79 7.35 -0.70 -10.00
CA ALA A 79 6.86 0.34 -9.12
C ALA A 79 7.30 1.73 -9.57
N THR A 80 8.55 1.88 -10.01
CA THR A 80 9.08 3.13 -10.58
C THR A 80 8.35 3.52 -11.85
N ALA A 81 8.10 2.57 -12.76
CA ALA A 81 7.31 2.79 -13.97
C ALA A 81 5.86 3.17 -13.68
N ALA A 82 5.30 2.72 -12.53
CA ALA A 82 3.98 3.12 -12.05
C ALA A 82 3.95 4.50 -11.38
N GLY A 83 5.09 5.20 -11.29
CA GLY A 83 5.23 6.54 -10.71
C GLY A 83 5.70 6.56 -9.25
N TYR A 84 6.09 5.43 -8.68
CA TYR A 84 6.53 5.30 -7.28
C TYR A 84 8.04 5.04 -7.19
N SER A 85 8.83 6.04 -7.55
CA SER A 85 10.28 6.00 -7.39
C SER A 85 10.67 5.88 -5.90
N GLY A 86 11.82 5.26 -5.63
CA GLY A 86 12.30 5.04 -4.26
C GLY A 86 11.60 3.89 -3.53
N SER A 87 10.79 3.08 -4.23
CA SER A 87 10.26 1.83 -3.68
C SER A 87 11.38 0.84 -3.38
N THR A 88 11.21 0.11 -2.28
CA THR A 88 12.10 -1.00 -1.89
C THR A 88 11.37 -2.33 -2.10
N ALA A 89 12.12 -3.39 -2.37
CA ALA A 89 11.55 -4.74 -2.49
C ALA A 89 12.34 -5.71 -1.59
N THR A 90 11.59 -6.53 -0.86
CA THR A 90 12.12 -7.66 -0.10
C THR A 90 11.61 -8.94 -0.73
N VAL A 91 12.51 -9.89 -0.98
CA VAL A 91 12.19 -11.19 -1.57
C VAL A 91 12.42 -12.26 -0.51
N ASP A 92 11.36 -12.97 -0.16
CA ASP A 92 11.40 -14.02 0.85
C ASP A 92 11.10 -15.37 0.21
N TYR A 93 11.77 -16.39 0.74
CA TYR A 93 11.67 -17.78 0.29
C TYR A 93 11.28 -18.64 1.47
N TRP A 94 10.36 -19.58 1.26
CA TRP A 94 10.10 -20.59 2.28
C TRP A 94 9.93 -21.96 1.66
N LEU A 95 10.18 -22.95 2.52
CA LEU A 95 10.06 -24.35 2.23
C LEU A 95 8.97 -24.94 3.12
N GLU A 96 8.10 -25.71 2.51
CA GLU A 96 7.12 -26.55 3.22
C GLU A 96 7.51 -28.01 3.05
N CYS A 97 7.52 -28.76 4.14
CA CYS A 97 7.69 -30.20 4.17
C CYS A 97 6.38 -30.84 4.67
N ASN A 98 5.80 -31.74 3.88
CA ASN A 98 4.48 -32.32 4.13
C ASN A 98 3.38 -31.28 4.43
N GLY A 99 3.41 -30.12 3.74
CA GLY A 99 2.43 -29.05 3.91
C GLY A 99 2.65 -28.16 5.15
N THR A 100 3.75 -28.37 5.87
CA THR A 100 4.11 -27.52 7.03
C THR A 100 5.31 -26.66 6.69
N LYS A 101 5.21 -25.33 6.94
CA LYS A 101 6.31 -24.39 6.74
C LYS A 101 7.46 -24.72 7.71
N THR A 102 8.58 -25.17 7.15
CA THR A 102 9.72 -25.67 7.93
C THR A 102 10.85 -24.64 8.03
N ALA A 103 11.08 -23.90 6.97
CA ALA A 103 12.15 -22.89 6.93
C ALA A 103 11.76 -21.70 6.07
N GLU A 104 12.33 -20.54 6.39
CA GLU A 104 12.18 -19.28 5.66
C GLU A 104 13.51 -18.53 5.62
N THR A 105 13.81 -17.92 4.48
CA THR A 105 14.97 -17.04 4.31
C THR A 105 14.64 -15.83 3.45
N THR A 106 15.37 -14.74 3.65
CA THR A 106 15.33 -13.56 2.79
C THR A 106 16.54 -13.55 1.87
N GLY A 107 16.33 -13.33 0.58
CA GLY A 107 17.38 -13.14 -0.41
C GLY A 107 18.02 -14.39 -1.02
N ALA A 108 17.75 -15.60 -0.49
CA ALA A 108 18.28 -16.84 -1.05
C ALA A 108 17.28 -18.01 -0.98
N PRO A 109 17.11 -18.79 -2.07
CA PRO A 109 16.22 -19.92 -2.09
C PRO A 109 16.70 -21.06 -1.18
N LEU A 110 15.74 -21.75 -0.56
CA LEU A 110 15.98 -22.90 0.30
C LEU A 110 16.18 -24.19 -0.51
N SER A 111 17.10 -25.04 -0.05
CA SER A 111 17.31 -26.37 -0.64
C SER A 111 16.22 -27.35 -0.21
N PRO A 112 15.76 -28.25 -1.11
CA PRO A 112 14.89 -29.36 -0.73
C PRO A 112 15.47 -30.30 0.33
N SER A 113 16.79 -30.37 0.44
CA SER A 113 17.50 -31.16 1.45
C SER A 113 17.22 -30.76 2.91
N ASN A 114 16.50 -29.62 3.10
CA ASN A 114 16.04 -29.21 4.43
C ASN A 114 14.80 -29.99 4.91
N CYS A 115 14.17 -30.80 4.04
CA CYS A 115 13.14 -31.75 4.41
C CYS A 115 13.76 -33.12 4.67
N SER A 116 13.11 -33.95 5.51
CA SER A 116 13.55 -35.32 5.78
C SER A 116 13.36 -36.23 4.55
N ASP A 117 14.15 -37.30 4.47
CA ASP A 117 14.05 -38.23 3.35
C ASP A 117 12.63 -38.85 3.27
N GLY A 118 12.06 -38.78 2.07
CA GLY A 118 10.70 -39.29 1.81
C GLY A 118 9.57 -38.31 2.05
N GLU A 119 9.83 -37.09 2.51
CA GLU A 119 8.81 -36.04 2.63
C GLU A 119 8.54 -35.35 1.30
N THR A 120 7.27 -35.02 1.07
CA THR A 120 6.92 -34.13 -0.05
C THR A 120 7.29 -32.69 0.31
N TYR A 121 7.89 -31.98 -0.63
CA TYR A 121 8.27 -30.60 -0.40
C TYR A 121 7.63 -29.63 -1.41
N ALA A 122 7.43 -28.39 -0.98
CA ALA A 122 7.01 -27.29 -1.82
C ALA A 122 7.85 -26.05 -1.51
N ARG A 123 8.34 -25.42 -2.55
CA ARG A 123 9.12 -24.16 -2.45
C ARG A 123 8.28 -22.99 -2.92
N TYR A 124 8.40 -21.91 -2.20
CA TYR A 124 7.68 -20.66 -2.48
C TYR A 124 8.65 -19.50 -2.56
N VAL A 125 8.29 -18.54 -3.36
CA VAL A 125 8.91 -17.22 -3.42
C VAL A 125 7.83 -16.15 -3.28
N SER A 126 8.14 -15.11 -2.54
CA SER A 126 7.28 -13.93 -2.44
C SER A 126 8.10 -12.66 -2.55
N VAL A 127 7.45 -11.59 -2.93
CA VAL A 127 8.02 -10.26 -2.97
C VAL A 127 7.08 -9.27 -2.30
N THR A 128 7.65 -8.46 -1.42
CA THR A 128 6.97 -7.33 -0.79
C THR A 128 7.60 -6.04 -1.32
N VAL A 129 6.80 -5.21 -1.99
CA VAL A 129 7.23 -3.89 -2.48
C VAL A 129 6.67 -2.84 -1.55
N SER A 130 7.55 -1.99 -1.02
CA SER A 130 7.19 -0.97 -0.03
C SER A 130 7.57 0.43 -0.49
N ASN A 131 6.73 1.40 -0.17
CA ASN A 131 6.99 2.83 -0.36
C ASN A 131 6.22 3.62 0.70
N THR A 132 6.46 4.92 0.81
CA THR A 132 5.79 5.80 1.76
C THR A 132 4.88 6.79 1.05
N TYR A 133 3.64 6.90 1.51
CA TYR A 133 2.67 7.89 1.04
C TYR A 133 2.72 9.13 1.93
N THR A 134 2.80 10.31 1.33
CA THR A 134 2.72 11.58 2.04
C THR A 134 1.32 12.17 1.84
N PRO A 135 0.45 12.20 2.88
CA PRO A 135 -0.86 12.80 2.81
C PRO A 135 -0.79 14.31 2.56
N LEU A 136 -1.86 14.89 2.00
CA LEU A 136 -2.00 16.35 1.84
C LEU A 136 -1.97 17.06 3.21
N PHE A 137 -2.54 16.43 4.21
CA PHE A 137 -2.38 16.80 5.61
C PHE A 137 -1.45 15.81 6.30
N ALA A 138 -0.15 16.01 6.15
CA ALA A 138 0.84 15.20 6.88
C ALA A 138 0.63 15.40 8.39
N SER A 139 0.18 14.36 9.07
CA SER A 139 -0.06 14.39 10.50
C SER A 139 0.39 13.09 11.16
N ARG A 140 1.15 13.20 12.24
CA ARG A 140 1.51 12.07 13.10
C ARG A 140 0.30 11.42 13.80
N ALA A 141 -0.85 12.10 13.77
CA ALA A 141 -2.10 11.57 14.31
C ALA A 141 -2.77 10.53 13.42
N TRP A 142 -2.31 10.34 12.16
CA TRP A 142 -2.81 9.28 11.31
C TRP A 142 -2.39 7.91 11.85
N PRO A 143 -3.30 6.95 11.97
CA PRO A 143 -2.95 5.59 12.36
C PRO A 143 -1.90 4.99 11.42
N GLY A 144 -0.78 4.52 12.00
CA GLY A 144 0.32 3.93 11.24
C GLY A 144 1.27 4.93 10.57
N ALA A 145 1.10 6.24 10.79
CA ALA A 145 2.04 7.23 10.28
C ALA A 145 3.41 7.14 11.02
N ASN A 146 4.48 7.33 10.25
CA ASN A 146 5.83 7.44 10.80
C ASN A 146 6.08 8.80 11.49
N ALA A 147 7.28 9.02 12.01
CA ALA A 147 7.66 10.27 12.67
C ALA A 147 7.56 11.52 11.77
N GLN A 148 7.57 11.34 10.45
CA GLN A 148 7.42 12.39 9.44
C GLN A 148 5.96 12.60 9.01
N GLY A 149 5.00 11.87 9.59
CA GLY A 149 3.59 11.93 9.20
C GLY A 149 3.28 11.22 7.87
N GLN A 150 4.18 10.34 7.41
CA GLN A 150 4.01 9.55 6.20
C GLN A 150 3.46 8.17 6.55
N ILE A 151 2.68 7.59 5.66
CA ILE A 151 2.06 6.27 5.83
C ILE A 151 2.84 5.25 5.00
N PRO A 152 3.48 4.22 5.62
CA PRO A 152 4.10 3.14 4.87
C PRO A 152 3.00 2.30 4.18
N ILE A 153 3.18 2.06 2.89
CA ILE A 153 2.28 1.25 2.07
C ILE A 153 3.09 0.16 1.40
N SER A 154 2.60 -1.06 1.42
CA SER A 154 3.25 -2.20 0.78
C SER A 154 2.28 -3.00 -0.07
N GLY A 155 2.77 -3.54 -1.17
CA GLY A 155 2.13 -4.55 -2.00
C GLY A 155 2.85 -5.88 -1.87
N TYR A 156 2.12 -6.98 -1.93
CA TYR A 156 2.64 -8.34 -1.75
C TYR A 156 2.15 -9.26 -2.87
N ALA A 157 3.04 -10.13 -3.32
CA ALA A 157 2.69 -11.25 -4.18
C ALA A 157 3.61 -12.43 -3.89
N GLY A 158 3.11 -13.65 -4.08
CA GLY A 158 3.90 -14.85 -3.90
C GLY A 158 3.39 -16.00 -4.77
N VAL A 159 4.27 -16.97 -5.01
CA VAL A 159 3.96 -18.14 -5.83
C VAL A 159 4.71 -19.37 -5.36
N ARG A 160 4.11 -20.53 -5.57
CA ARG A 160 4.79 -21.81 -5.48
C ARG A 160 5.62 -22.04 -6.74
N VAL A 161 6.91 -22.35 -6.55
CA VAL A 161 7.87 -22.54 -7.66
C VAL A 161 8.25 -24.02 -7.89
N GLN A 162 7.88 -24.87 -6.94
CA GLN A 162 8.04 -26.33 -7.06
C GLN A 162 7.12 -27.05 -6.06
#